data_79538e7c191f0ad2798a956c42b086ca
#
_entry.id   79538e7c191f0ad2798a956c42b086ca
#
_cell.length_a   1.000
_cell.length_b   1.000
_cell.length_c   1.000
_cell.angle_alpha   90.00
_cell.angle_beta   90.00
_cell.angle_gamma   90.00
#
_symmetry.space_group_name_H-M   'P 1'
#
loop_
_entity.id
_entity.type
_entity.pdbx_description
1 polymer ?
#
loop_
_entity_poly.entity_id
_entity_poly.type
_entity_poly.pdbx_seq_one_letter_code
_entity_poly.pdbx_strand_id
1 'polypeptide(L)'
;MAANDPAFLVSKAEERYSDRLDEIAERIFSDREKRIVMLAGPSASGKTTTAGLIASRLESRGAKAFTVSLDDFYHDQRDAILDENGKPDYETVNALDIALIDSCLEDIIKNGTTRLPHFDFVSGRRNGFSDPITLGKDDVLIVEGIHALNPVIT
;
A
#
# COMPACT_ATOMS: atom_id res chain seq x y z
N MET A 1 38.62 13.54 0.86
CA MET A 1 37.83 14.78 0.71
C MET A 1 36.41 14.53 0.08
N ALA A 2 36.19 13.48 -0.66
CA ALA A 2 34.86 13.22 -1.26
C ALA A 2 33.76 12.74 -0.28
N ALA A 3 34.08 12.23 0.90
CA ALA A 3 33.10 11.67 1.84
C ALA A 3 32.24 12.70 2.59
N ASN A 4 32.57 13.99 2.51
CA ASN A 4 31.82 15.05 3.19
C ASN A 4 31.10 16.00 2.20
N ASP A 5 31.02 15.64 0.92
CA ASP A 5 30.21 16.38 -0.06
C ASP A 5 28.74 15.95 0.08
N PRO A 6 27.82 16.88 0.43
CA PRO A 6 26.39 16.56 0.55
C PRO A 6 25.81 15.93 -0.72
N ALA A 7 26.21 16.39 -1.90
CA ALA A 7 25.74 15.82 -3.17
C ALA A 7 26.21 14.37 -3.35
N PHE A 8 27.43 14.03 -2.96
CA PHE A 8 27.93 12.67 -2.98
C PHE A 8 27.17 11.76 -1.99
N LEU A 9 26.87 12.26 -0.79
CA LEU A 9 26.11 11.50 0.21
C LEU A 9 24.68 11.23 -0.26
N VAL A 10 24.02 12.22 -0.85
CA VAL A 10 22.67 12.07 -1.42
C VAL A 10 22.69 11.03 -2.55
N SER A 11 23.61 11.16 -3.52
CA SER A 11 23.72 10.21 -4.63
C SER A 11 23.95 8.76 -4.13
N LYS A 12 24.80 8.59 -3.11
CA LYS A 12 25.03 7.27 -2.51
C LYS A 12 23.81 6.73 -1.76
N ALA A 13 23.03 7.58 -1.13
CA ALA A 13 21.78 7.17 -0.46
C ALA A 13 20.73 6.75 -1.48
N GLU A 14 20.57 7.50 -2.56
CA GLU A 14 19.67 7.19 -3.67
C GLU A 14 20.06 5.89 -4.38
N GLU A 15 21.34 5.68 -4.64
CA GLU A 15 21.85 4.43 -5.21
C GLU A 15 21.49 3.23 -4.33
N ARG A 16 21.79 3.30 -3.03
CA ARG A 16 21.45 2.22 -2.07
C ARG A 16 19.94 1.97 -1.97
N TYR A 17 19.16 3.03 -2.01
CA TYR A 17 17.71 2.91 -1.99
C TYR A 17 17.20 2.21 -3.26
N SER A 18 17.72 2.58 -4.43
CA SER A 18 17.38 1.93 -5.70
C SER A 18 17.76 0.46 -5.69
N ASP A 19 18.99 0.11 -5.29
CA ASP A 19 19.46 -1.26 -5.19
C ASP A 19 18.55 -2.10 -4.27
N ARG A 20 18.15 -1.51 -3.13
CA ARG A 20 17.25 -2.17 -2.19
C ARG A 20 15.87 -2.46 -2.77
N LEU A 21 15.34 -1.53 -3.56
CA LEU A 21 14.07 -1.74 -4.26
C LEU A 21 14.18 -2.84 -5.33
N ASP A 22 15.31 -2.92 -6.02
CA ASP A 22 15.58 -3.99 -7.00
C ASP A 22 15.67 -5.36 -6.32
N GLU A 23 16.35 -5.47 -5.18
CA GLU A 23 16.39 -6.69 -4.37
C GLU A 23 14.99 -7.12 -3.91
N ILE A 24 14.17 -6.16 -3.43
CA ILE A 24 12.80 -6.43 -2.97
C ILE A 24 11.95 -6.94 -4.14
N ALA A 25 11.98 -6.24 -5.27
CA ALA A 25 11.21 -6.63 -6.46
C ALA A 25 11.64 -8.01 -6.97
N GLU A 26 12.94 -8.32 -6.97
CA GLU A 26 13.44 -9.64 -7.34
C GLU A 26 12.95 -10.74 -6.40
N ARG A 27 12.96 -10.50 -5.09
CA ARG A 27 12.44 -11.46 -4.10
C ARG A 27 10.94 -11.72 -4.27
N ILE A 28 10.15 -10.66 -4.53
CA ILE A 28 8.72 -10.79 -4.79
C ILE A 28 8.49 -11.58 -6.09
N PHE A 29 9.20 -11.21 -7.16
CA PHE A 29 9.07 -11.84 -8.47
C PHE A 29 9.47 -13.31 -8.49
N SER A 30 10.48 -13.68 -7.69
CA SER A 30 10.98 -15.07 -7.60
C SER A 30 10.05 -15.98 -6.79
N ASP A 31 9.22 -15.43 -5.90
CA ASP A 31 8.27 -16.18 -5.07
C ASP A 31 6.85 -16.07 -5.63
N ARG A 32 6.55 -16.95 -6.59
CA ARG A 32 5.27 -16.98 -7.32
C ARG A 32 4.04 -17.30 -6.46
N GLU A 33 4.23 -17.77 -5.24
CA GLU A 33 3.12 -18.04 -4.31
C GLU A 33 2.67 -16.77 -3.60
N LYS A 34 3.55 -15.77 -3.47
CA LYS A 34 3.26 -14.49 -2.81
C LYS A 34 2.63 -13.50 -3.78
N ARG A 35 1.32 -13.37 -3.68
CA ARG A 35 0.53 -12.47 -4.53
C ARG A 35 0.13 -11.17 -3.83
N ILE A 36 0.26 -11.11 -2.51
CA ILE A 36 -0.04 -9.93 -1.71
C ILE A 36 1.21 -9.52 -0.94
N VAL A 37 1.58 -8.25 -1.06
CA VAL A 37 2.72 -7.63 -0.38
C VAL A 37 2.20 -6.51 0.48
N MET A 38 2.50 -6.55 1.78
CA MET A 38 2.11 -5.54 2.74
C MET A 38 3.26 -4.56 2.99
N LEU A 39 3.02 -3.26 2.83
CA LEU A 39 4.00 -2.20 3.03
C LEU A 39 3.52 -1.23 4.11
N ALA A 40 4.11 -1.31 5.30
CA ALA A 40 3.80 -0.41 6.40
C ALA A 40 4.87 0.66 6.59
N GLY A 41 4.45 1.78 7.15
CA GLY A 41 5.33 2.88 7.53
C GLY A 41 4.54 4.08 8.03
N PRO A 42 5.16 5.02 8.75
CA PRO A 42 4.47 6.20 9.29
C PRO A 42 3.92 7.09 8.17
N SER A 43 3.03 8.01 8.55
CA SER A 43 2.51 9.02 7.61
C SER A 43 3.65 9.84 7.00
N ALA A 44 3.51 10.25 5.75
CA ALA A 44 4.52 11.00 5.01
C ALA A 44 5.91 10.32 4.87
N SER A 45 6.05 9.02 5.14
CA SER A 45 7.30 8.28 4.99
C SER A 45 7.64 7.87 3.55
N GLY A 46 6.77 8.18 2.59
CA GLY A 46 6.95 7.80 1.18
C GLY A 46 6.48 6.38 0.85
N LYS A 47 5.57 5.78 1.63
CA LYS A 47 5.01 4.44 1.37
C LYS A 47 4.44 4.33 -0.04
N THR A 48 3.55 5.23 -0.41
CA THR A 48 2.90 5.25 -1.73
C THR A 48 3.92 5.35 -2.86
N THR A 49 4.93 6.23 -2.70
CA THR A 49 6.04 6.33 -3.65
C THR A 49 6.83 5.03 -3.75
N THR A 50 7.16 4.42 -2.60
CA THR A 50 7.89 3.14 -2.52
C THR A 50 7.08 2.01 -3.16
N ALA A 51 5.77 1.93 -2.88
CA ALA A 51 4.88 0.95 -3.51
C ALA A 51 4.87 1.09 -5.04
N GLY A 52 4.74 2.32 -5.55
CA GLY A 52 4.79 2.58 -6.99
C GLY A 52 6.14 2.24 -7.63
N LEU A 53 7.24 2.48 -6.93
CA LEU A 53 8.58 2.11 -7.42
C LEU A 53 8.80 0.58 -7.43
N ILE A 54 8.26 -0.15 -6.46
CA ILE A 54 8.28 -1.62 -6.47
C ILE A 54 7.39 -2.15 -7.60
N ALA A 55 6.19 -1.60 -7.77
CA ALA A 55 5.28 -1.97 -8.85
C ALA A 55 5.94 -1.82 -10.22
N SER A 56 6.55 -0.67 -10.50
CA SER A 56 7.27 -0.42 -11.76
C SER A 56 8.40 -1.42 -12.01
N ARG A 57 9.12 -1.85 -10.96
CA ARG A 57 10.18 -2.86 -11.09
C ARG A 57 9.63 -4.26 -11.35
N LEU A 58 8.48 -4.61 -10.79
CA LEU A 58 7.78 -5.85 -11.07
C LEU A 58 7.25 -5.87 -12.52
N GLU A 59 6.69 -4.76 -12.98
CA GLU A 59 6.21 -4.61 -14.36
C GLU A 59 7.36 -4.76 -15.38
N SER A 60 8.53 -4.20 -15.10
CA SER A 60 9.72 -4.37 -15.95
C SER A 60 10.20 -5.83 -16.03
N ARG A 61 9.78 -6.68 -15.10
CA ARG A 61 10.05 -8.13 -15.05
C ARG A 61 8.90 -8.96 -15.63
N GLY A 62 7.82 -8.31 -16.09
CA GLY A 62 6.68 -8.95 -16.73
C GLY A 62 5.54 -9.37 -15.79
N ALA A 63 5.56 -8.97 -14.53
CA ALA A 63 4.44 -9.13 -13.59
C ALA A 63 3.68 -7.81 -13.47
N LYS A 64 2.35 -7.81 -13.63
CA LYS A 64 1.57 -6.61 -13.27
C LYS A 64 1.54 -6.45 -11.76
N ALA A 65 1.60 -5.22 -11.30
CA ALA A 65 1.48 -4.90 -9.89
C ALA A 65 0.42 -3.82 -9.68
N PHE A 66 -0.52 -4.10 -8.78
CA PHE A 66 -1.56 -3.16 -8.39
C PHE A 66 -1.23 -2.62 -7.01
N THR A 67 -1.33 -1.32 -6.82
CA THR A 67 -1.15 -0.68 -5.52
C THR A 67 -2.50 -0.32 -4.91
N VAL A 68 -2.65 -0.59 -3.63
CA VAL A 68 -3.86 -0.32 -2.84
C VAL A 68 -3.46 0.41 -1.59
N SER A 69 -4.06 1.57 -1.34
CA SER A 69 -3.90 2.26 -0.07
C SER A 69 -4.96 1.84 0.93
N LEU A 70 -4.56 1.50 2.15
CA LEU A 70 -5.49 1.28 3.25
C LEU A 70 -6.27 2.55 3.60
N ASP A 71 -5.77 3.72 3.23
CA ASP A 71 -6.44 4.99 3.46
C ASP A 71 -7.75 5.11 2.65
N ASP A 72 -7.94 4.30 1.61
CA ASP A 72 -9.20 4.21 0.88
C ASP A 72 -10.30 3.44 1.63
N PHE A 73 -9.96 2.75 2.73
CA PHE A 73 -10.86 1.91 3.51
C PHE A 73 -11.37 2.58 4.80
N TYR A 74 -11.17 3.87 4.99
CA TYR A 74 -11.73 4.57 6.14
C TYR A 74 -13.27 4.50 6.17
N HIS A 75 -13.82 4.46 7.39
CA HIS A 75 -15.24 4.70 7.62
C HIS A 75 -15.61 6.14 7.24
N ASP A 76 -16.87 6.37 6.87
CA ASP A 76 -17.38 7.73 6.65
C ASP A 76 -17.14 8.59 7.91
N GLN A 77 -16.84 9.87 7.73
CA GLN A 77 -16.53 10.80 8.84
C GLN A 77 -17.61 10.83 9.92
N ARG A 78 -18.90 10.62 9.56
CA ARG A 78 -20.01 10.55 10.52
C ARG A 78 -19.92 9.36 11.48
N ASP A 79 -19.22 8.29 11.08
CA ASP A 79 -19.03 7.05 11.83
C ASP A 79 -17.57 6.95 12.34
N ALA A 80 -16.78 8.04 12.19
CA ALA A 80 -15.37 8.06 12.54
C ALA A 80 -15.17 8.03 14.06
N ILE A 81 -14.13 7.34 14.48
CA ILE A 81 -13.61 7.46 15.85
C ILE A 81 -12.98 8.84 16.01
N LEU A 82 -13.27 9.49 17.11
CA LEU A 82 -12.78 10.85 17.37
C LEU A 82 -11.58 10.82 18.32
N ASP A 83 -10.62 11.70 18.05
CA ASP A 83 -9.49 11.98 18.94
C ASP A 83 -9.92 12.78 20.18
N GLU A 84 -8.96 13.09 21.07
CA GLU A 84 -9.18 13.87 22.29
C GLU A 84 -9.74 15.30 22.02
N ASN A 85 -9.59 15.79 20.80
CA ASN A 85 -10.06 17.11 20.36
C ASN A 85 -11.39 17.06 19.59
N GLY A 86 -12.00 15.88 19.49
CA GLY A 86 -13.26 15.68 18.80
C GLY A 86 -13.14 15.69 17.27
N LYS A 87 -11.94 15.43 16.74
CA LYS A 87 -11.69 15.28 15.30
C LYS A 87 -11.55 13.80 14.93
N PRO A 88 -11.83 13.40 13.69
CA PRO A 88 -11.59 12.04 13.22
C PRO A 88 -10.15 11.60 13.46
N ASP A 89 -9.98 10.48 14.17
CA ASP A 89 -8.68 9.86 14.40
C ASP A 89 -8.39 8.82 13.32
N TYR A 90 -7.64 9.23 12.31
CA TYR A 90 -7.22 8.37 11.22
C TYR A 90 -5.95 7.54 11.56
N GLU A 91 -5.36 7.72 12.75
CA GLU A 91 -4.18 6.96 13.15
C GLU A 91 -4.52 5.65 13.89
N THR A 92 -5.77 5.47 14.27
CA THR A 92 -6.23 4.20 14.85
C THR A 92 -6.61 3.19 13.78
N VAL A 93 -6.25 1.91 14.00
CA VAL A 93 -6.67 0.82 13.09
C VAL A 93 -8.19 0.68 13.01
N ASN A 94 -8.90 1.04 14.08
CA ASN A 94 -10.35 1.00 14.14
C ASN A 94 -11.04 2.07 13.26
N ALA A 95 -10.31 3.03 12.73
CA ALA A 95 -10.83 3.95 11.72
C ALA A 95 -11.04 3.30 10.35
N LEU A 96 -10.40 2.15 10.13
CA LEU A 96 -10.50 1.36 8.90
C LEU A 96 -11.67 0.38 8.97
N ASP A 97 -12.35 0.20 7.87
CA ASP A 97 -13.36 -0.84 7.65
C ASP A 97 -12.68 -2.19 7.42
N ILE A 98 -12.32 -2.85 8.53
CA ILE A 98 -11.57 -4.11 8.52
C ILE A 98 -12.36 -5.19 7.76
N ALA A 99 -13.67 -5.24 7.95
CA ALA A 99 -14.52 -6.23 7.26
C ALA A 99 -14.47 -6.06 5.73
N LEU A 100 -14.41 -4.82 5.26
CA LEU A 100 -14.27 -4.54 3.83
C LEU A 100 -12.87 -4.88 3.31
N ILE A 101 -11.81 -4.61 4.10
CA ILE A 101 -10.44 -5.02 3.76
C ILE A 101 -10.39 -6.53 3.61
N ASP A 102 -10.88 -7.28 4.59
CA ASP A 102 -10.90 -8.73 4.58
C ASP A 102 -11.67 -9.26 3.36
N SER A 103 -12.85 -8.71 3.10
CA SER A 103 -13.64 -9.10 1.93
C SER A 103 -12.90 -8.88 0.61
N CYS A 104 -12.25 -7.71 0.44
CA CYS A 104 -11.50 -7.41 -0.79
C CYS A 104 -10.28 -8.32 -0.96
N LEU A 105 -9.55 -8.61 0.13
CA LEU A 105 -8.39 -9.50 0.09
C LEU A 105 -8.80 -10.96 -0.14
N GLU A 106 -9.88 -11.41 0.49
CA GLU A 106 -10.44 -12.75 0.24
C GLU A 106 -10.89 -12.93 -1.22
N ASP A 107 -11.56 -11.92 -1.79
CA ASP A 107 -11.97 -11.94 -3.19
C ASP A 107 -10.78 -12.08 -4.13
N ILE A 108 -9.71 -11.35 -3.89
CA ILE A 108 -8.46 -11.47 -4.65
C ILE A 108 -7.86 -12.88 -4.53
N ILE A 109 -7.81 -13.42 -3.31
CA ILE A 109 -7.21 -14.74 -3.06
C ILE A 109 -8.06 -15.86 -3.68
N LYS A 110 -9.39 -15.81 -3.49
CA LYS A 110 -10.32 -16.88 -3.90
C LYS A 110 -10.72 -16.79 -5.36
N ASN A 111 -11.00 -15.57 -5.85
CA ASN A 111 -11.63 -15.32 -7.14
C ASN A 111 -10.67 -14.64 -8.14
N GLY A 112 -9.54 -14.14 -7.67
CA GLY A 112 -8.57 -13.40 -8.49
C GLY A 112 -9.05 -12.00 -8.90
N THR A 113 -10.19 -11.53 -8.40
CA THR A 113 -10.76 -10.23 -8.76
C THR A 113 -11.46 -9.59 -7.57
N THR A 114 -11.41 -8.27 -7.49
CA THR A 114 -12.15 -7.47 -6.49
C THR A 114 -12.39 -6.06 -7.00
N ARG A 115 -13.18 -5.27 -6.26
CA ARG A 115 -13.36 -3.83 -6.44
C ARG A 115 -12.90 -3.13 -5.17
N LEU A 116 -12.06 -2.11 -5.34
CA LEU A 116 -11.51 -1.37 -4.21
C LEU A 116 -12.38 -0.14 -3.91
N PRO A 117 -12.60 0.19 -2.65
CA PRO A 117 -13.27 1.44 -2.29
C PRO A 117 -12.38 2.63 -2.67
N HIS A 118 -12.98 3.80 -2.71
CA HIS A 118 -12.28 5.07 -2.83
C HIS A 118 -12.78 6.02 -1.76
N PHE A 119 -11.87 6.54 -0.93
CA PHE A 119 -12.20 7.51 0.12
C PHE A 119 -11.84 8.92 -0.31
N ASP A 120 -12.80 9.81 -0.27
CA ASP A 120 -12.60 11.24 -0.54
C ASP A 120 -12.36 12.01 0.77
N PHE A 121 -11.12 12.39 1.01
CA PHE A 121 -10.70 13.13 2.19
C PHE A 121 -11.30 14.53 2.27
N VAL A 122 -11.73 15.12 1.16
CA VAL A 122 -12.36 16.46 1.14
C VAL A 122 -13.76 16.39 1.71
N SER A 123 -14.54 15.41 1.28
CA SER A 123 -15.90 15.19 1.79
C SER A 123 -15.95 14.31 3.06
N GLY A 124 -14.84 13.62 3.39
CA GLY A 124 -14.76 12.67 4.49
C GLY A 124 -15.67 11.45 4.29
N ARG A 125 -15.83 10.99 3.06
CA ARG A 125 -16.75 9.91 2.70
C ARG A 125 -16.17 8.95 1.69
N ARG A 126 -16.64 7.71 1.76
CA ARG A 126 -16.39 6.74 0.69
C ARG A 126 -17.16 7.17 -0.56
N ASN A 127 -16.43 7.34 -1.66
CA ASN A 127 -16.96 7.78 -2.96
C ASN A 127 -16.97 6.63 -3.97
N GLY A 128 -17.74 5.57 -3.65
CA GLY A 128 -17.92 4.43 -4.54
C GLY A 128 -16.75 3.43 -4.54
N PHE A 129 -16.68 2.68 -5.61
CA PHE A 129 -15.68 1.62 -5.82
C PHE A 129 -15.04 1.77 -7.19
N SER A 130 -13.82 1.28 -7.32
CA SER A 130 -13.09 1.19 -8.59
C SER A 130 -13.80 0.28 -9.60
N ASP A 131 -13.38 0.33 -10.86
CA ASP A 131 -13.59 -0.79 -11.75
C ASP A 131 -12.97 -2.07 -11.17
N PRO A 132 -13.48 -3.27 -11.54
CA PRO A 132 -12.90 -4.51 -11.06
C PRO A 132 -11.42 -4.60 -11.44
N ILE A 133 -10.56 -4.87 -10.46
CA ILE A 133 -9.18 -5.26 -10.70
C ILE A 133 -9.12 -6.80 -10.74
N THR A 134 -8.36 -7.34 -11.67
CA THR A 134 -8.17 -8.79 -11.80
C THR A 134 -6.69 -9.09 -11.83
N LEU A 135 -6.26 -9.96 -10.92
CA LEU A 135 -4.88 -10.44 -10.84
C LEU A 135 -4.73 -11.72 -11.67
N GLY A 136 -3.85 -11.67 -12.67
CA GLY A 136 -3.35 -12.87 -13.35
C GLY A 136 -2.51 -13.74 -12.42
N LYS A 137 -2.04 -14.86 -12.92
CA LYS A 137 -1.31 -15.86 -12.12
C LYS A 137 -0.03 -15.31 -11.49
N ASP A 138 0.65 -14.40 -12.20
CA ASP A 138 1.94 -13.84 -11.80
C ASP A 138 1.83 -12.38 -11.32
N ASP A 139 0.62 -11.85 -11.20
CA ASP A 139 0.38 -10.48 -10.80
C ASP A 139 0.39 -10.33 -9.27
N VAL A 140 0.76 -9.15 -8.80
CA VAL A 140 0.98 -8.84 -7.37
C VAL A 140 0.09 -7.68 -6.94
N LEU A 141 -0.51 -7.78 -5.76
CA LEU A 141 -1.18 -6.71 -5.07
C LEU A 141 -0.25 -6.15 -3.98
N ILE A 142 0.07 -4.86 -4.04
CA ILE A 142 0.84 -4.16 -3.01
C ILE A 142 -0.13 -3.33 -2.18
N VAL A 143 -0.34 -3.71 -0.93
CA VAL A 143 -1.20 -3.00 0.02
C VAL A 143 -0.32 -2.13 0.91
N GLU A 144 -0.53 -0.82 0.90
CA GLU A 144 0.24 0.11 1.69
C GLU A 144 -0.63 0.86 2.70
N GLY A 145 -0.06 1.16 3.86
CA GLY A 145 -0.74 1.93 4.89
C GLY A 145 0.01 1.88 6.23
N ILE A 146 -0.36 2.76 7.16
CA ILE A 146 0.27 2.77 8.49
C ILE A 146 0.00 1.46 9.25
N HIS A 147 -1.12 0.82 8.98
CA HIS A 147 -1.57 -0.42 9.61
C HIS A 147 -1.38 -1.68 8.75
N ALA A 148 -0.69 -1.60 7.61
CA ALA A 148 -0.57 -2.73 6.70
C ALA A 148 0.06 -4.01 7.31
N LEU A 149 0.83 -3.88 8.39
CA LEU A 149 1.38 -5.02 9.16
C LEU A 149 0.71 -5.20 10.53
N ASN A 150 -0.47 -4.61 10.74
CA ASN A 150 -1.21 -4.82 11.98
C ASN A 150 -1.83 -6.24 11.98
N PRO A 151 -1.70 -7.03 13.07
CA PRO A 151 -2.25 -8.38 13.15
C PRO A 151 -3.77 -8.49 12.96
N VAL A 152 -4.49 -7.38 13.00
CA VAL A 152 -5.94 -7.34 12.70
C VAL A 152 -6.19 -7.40 11.19
N ILE A 153 -5.18 -7.07 10.36
CA ILE A 153 -5.28 -7.04 8.89
C ILE A 153 -4.53 -8.20 8.24
N THR A 154 -3.45 -8.73 8.91
CA THR A 154 -2.57 -9.77 8.32
C THR A 154 -2.61 -11.10 9.06
#